data_ab3ad803a291d354ee9c7c18bdc8d89d
#
_entry.id   ab3ad803a291d354ee9c7c18bdc8d89d
#
_cell.length_a   1.000
_cell.length_b   1.000
_cell.length_c   1.000
_cell.angle_alpha   90.00
_cell.angle_beta   90.00
_cell.angle_gamma   90.00
#
_symmetry.space_group_name_H-M   'P 1'
#
loop_
_entity.id
_entity.type
_entity.pdbx_description
1 polymer ?
#
loop_
_entity_poly.entity_id
_entity_poly.type
_entity_poly.pdbx_seq_one_letter_code
_entity_poly.pdbx_strand_id
1 'polypeptide(L)'
;MHHSHGRATLGGKLSAVLVAAGSSVGLGNIWRFPYVAGDNGGGAFLVIYILCVLLLGLPIMVTEFSVGRASHRNAVGAYRALDPKWSFLGYNGVVAAFLILGFYFVVSGWTAEYMVHSVTGSLARYTTADEYKSVFENFIQNPWRPVLYTALFVLATHFVIAMGVQKGIERSAKVLMPLLFVILIALSIHSLLMPGGEEGLRFLFRPDFSKVTPSTVLVALGQAFFSLSIGIGTMVTYASYFKPDTNLRHTALNVTILDTL
;
A
#
# COMPACT_ATOMS: atom_id res chain seq x y z
N MET A 1 7.44 16.63 38.56
CA MET A 1 8.35 16.09 37.53
C MET A 1 7.55 15.16 36.63
N HIS A 2 7.03 15.63 35.50
CA HIS A 2 6.40 14.76 34.50
C HIS A 2 7.54 14.08 33.73
N HIS A 3 7.75 12.80 33.95
CA HIS A 3 8.53 11.98 33.05
C HIS A 3 7.82 11.98 31.69
N SER A 4 8.28 12.81 30.75
CA SER A 4 7.96 12.65 29.35
C SER A 4 8.57 11.30 28.92
N HIS A 5 7.79 10.25 28.94
CA HIS A 5 8.14 9.03 28.22
C HIS A 5 8.27 9.44 26.76
N GLY A 6 9.50 9.65 26.29
CA GLY A 6 9.80 10.00 24.93
C GLY A 6 9.14 8.99 24.01
N ARG A 7 8.35 9.47 23.04
CA ARG A 7 7.70 8.61 22.04
C ARG A 7 8.78 7.75 21.37
N ALA A 8 8.52 6.46 21.18
CA ALA A 8 9.42 5.57 20.46
C ALA A 8 9.80 6.19 19.11
N THR A 9 11.08 6.14 18.73
CA THR A 9 11.56 6.65 17.43
C THR A 9 12.03 5.49 16.58
N LEU A 10 11.87 5.59 15.24
CA LEU A 10 12.39 4.61 14.30
C LEU A 10 13.93 4.57 14.32
N GLY A 11 14.52 3.41 14.08
CA GLY A 11 15.96 3.16 14.27
C GLY A 11 16.90 3.99 13.38
N GLY A 12 16.41 4.59 12.27
CA GLY A 12 17.23 5.41 11.37
C GLY A 12 16.54 5.75 10.07
N LYS A 13 17.27 6.39 9.14
CA LYS A 13 16.75 6.82 7.83
C LYS A 13 16.17 5.68 7.01
N LEU A 14 16.86 4.55 6.93
CA LEU A 14 16.38 3.36 6.22
C LEU A 14 15.09 2.82 6.85
N SER A 15 15.00 2.77 8.18
CA SER A 15 13.78 2.34 8.87
C SER A 15 12.59 3.24 8.57
N ALA A 16 12.80 4.56 8.52
CA ALA A 16 11.76 5.53 8.17
C ALA A 16 11.22 5.28 6.75
N VAL A 17 12.12 5.05 5.78
CA VAL A 17 11.73 4.73 4.39
C VAL A 17 11.00 3.40 4.32
N LEU A 18 11.55 2.31 4.90
CA LEU A 18 10.95 0.98 4.80
C LEU A 18 9.59 0.87 5.52
N VAL A 19 9.41 1.56 6.65
CA VAL A 19 8.12 1.58 7.36
C VAL A 19 7.08 2.38 6.58
N ALA A 20 7.44 3.54 6.04
CA ALA A 20 6.52 4.33 5.23
C ALA A 20 6.21 3.64 3.89
N ALA A 21 7.23 3.09 3.20
CA ALA A 21 7.04 2.30 1.99
C ALA A 21 6.21 1.03 2.24
N GLY A 22 6.42 0.35 3.38
CA GLY A 22 5.61 -0.82 3.76
C GLY A 22 4.14 -0.51 4.01
N SER A 23 3.79 0.75 4.23
CA SER A 23 2.40 1.22 4.26
C SER A 23 1.83 1.50 2.87
N SER A 24 2.68 1.88 1.93
CA SER A 24 2.29 2.22 0.56
C SER A 24 2.29 0.98 -0.34
N VAL A 25 3.42 0.26 -0.38
CA VAL A 25 3.58 -0.92 -1.23
C VAL A 25 2.82 -2.12 -0.65
N GLY A 26 1.80 -2.56 -1.34
CA GLY A 26 0.95 -3.67 -0.89
C GLY A 26 -0.01 -4.17 -1.97
N LEU A 27 -1.18 -4.65 -1.56
CA LEU A 27 -2.22 -5.14 -2.46
C LEU A 27 -2.69 -4.07 -3.47
N GLY A 28 -2.56 -2.79 -3.13
CA GLY A 28 -2.86 -1.68 -4.03
C GLY A 28 -2.01 -1.71 -5.30
N ASN A 29 -0.74 -2.03 -5.18
CA ASN A 29 0.21 -2.10 -6.28
C ASN A 29 0.13 -3.45 -7.01
N ILE A 30 0.02 -4.56 -6.26
CA ILE A 30 0.13 -5.91 -6.80
C ILE A 30 -1.19 -6.38 -7.42
N TRP A 31 -2.31 -6.04 -6.81
CA TRP A 31 -3.64 -6.51 -7.22
C TRP A 31 -4.45 -5.44 -7.94
N ARG A 32 -4.60 -4.25 -7.31
CA ARG A 32 -5.49 -3.21 -7.84
C ARG A 32 -4.89 -2.49 -9.04
N PHE A 33 -3.61 -2.11 -8.98
CA PHE A 33 -2.96 -1.32 -10.02
C PHE A 33 -2.96 -2.00 -11.39
N PRO A 34 -2.56 -3.28 -11.55
CA PRO A 34 -2.58 -3.96 -12.84
C PRO A 34 -3.98 -4.02 -13.47
N TYR A 35 -4.99 -4.29 -12.64
CA TYR A 35 -6.39 -4.30 -13.08
C TYR A 35 -6.83 -2.91 -13.59
N VAL A 36 -6.61 -1.87 -12.78
CA VAL A 36 -7.02 -0.50 -13.13
C VAL A 36 -6.25 0.02 -14.34
N ALA A 37 -4.96 -0.28 -14.46
CA ALA A 37 -4.15 0.08 -15.62
C ALA A 37 -4.65 -0.62 -16.89
N GLY A 38 -5.03 -1.90 -16.78
CA GLY A 38 -5.62 -2.67 -17.87
C GLY A 38 -6.90 -2.04 -18.40
N ASP A 39 -7.83 -1.69 -17.52
CA ASP A 39 -9.13 -1.12 -17.85
C ASP A 39 -9.05 0.32 -18.40
N ASN A 40 -7.98 1.06 -18.09
CA ASN A 40 -7.87 2.49 -18.41
C ASN A 40 -6.81 2.81 -19.47
N GLY A 41 -6.43 1.86 -20.31
CA GLY A 41 -5.59 2.10 -21.48
C GLY A 41 -4.08 1.95 -21.24
N GLY A 42 -3.66 1.21 -20.23
CA GLY A 42 -2.29 0.75 -20.05
C GLY A 42 -1.28 1.89 -19.92
N GLY A 43 -0.43 2.06 -20.93
CA GLY A 43 0.66 3.03 -20.91
C GLY A 43 0.21 4.48 -20.75
N ALA A 44 -0.91 4.88 -21.35
CA ALA A 44 -1.43 6.24 -21.19
C ALA A 44 -1.90 6.50 -19.75
N PHE A 45 -2.59 5.53 -19.13
CA PHE A 45 -2.93 5.57 -17.71
C PHE A 45 -1.68 5.67 -16.84
N LEU A 46 -0.65 4.86 -17.11
CA LEU A 46 0.60 4.87 -16.36
C LEU A 46 1.28 6.25 -16.37
N VAL A 47 1.33 6.92 -17.53
CA VAL A 47 1.88 8.29 -17.63
C VAL A 47 1.08 9.27 -16.78
N ILE A 48 -0.25 9.25 -16.86
CA ILE A 48 -1.11 10.12 -16.06
C ILE A 48 -0.96 9.82 -14.56
N TYR A 49 -0.90 8.54 -14.18
CA TYR A 49 -0.67 8.11 -12.81
C TYR A 49 0.66 8.66 -12.27
N ILE A 50 1.77 8.51 -13.02
CA ILE A 50 3.07 9.05 -12.61
C ILE A 50 3.03 10.56 -12.44
N LEU A 51 2.33 11.28 -13.35
CA LEU A 51 2.13 12.73 -13.19
C LEU A 51 1.36 13.08 -11.92
N CYS A 52 0.27 12.35 -11.62
CA CYS A 52 -0.48 12.53 -10.36
C CYS A 52 0.38 12.25 -9.13
N VAL A 53 1.20 11.21 -9.17
CA VAL A 53 2.14 10.86 -8.09
C VAL A 53 3.16 11.98 -7.87
N LEU A 54 3.79 12.50 -8.94
CA LEU A 54 4.83 13.51 -8.82
C LEU A 54 4.29 14.90 -8.48
N LEU A 55 3.18 15.32 -9.09
CA LEU A 55 2.65 16.67 -8.95
C LEU A 55 1.78 16.85 -7.70
N LEU A 56 1.10 15.81 -7.28
CA LEU A 56 0.19 15.85 -6.13
C LEU A 56 0.62 14.91 -4.99
N GLY A 57 0.90 13.67 -5.30
CA GLY A 57 1.23 12.65 -4.31
C GLY A 57 2.45 13.00 -3.47
N LEU A 58 3.58 13.29 -4.12
CA LEU A 58 4.83 13.60 -3.45
C LEU A 58 4.75 14.89 -2.59
N PRO A 59 4.22 16.02 -3.07
CA PRO A 59 4.04 17.22 -2.24
C PRO A 59 3.13 17.00 -1.03
N ILE A 60 2.03 16.28 -1.20
CA ILE A 60 1.10 15.94 -0.12
C ILE A 60 1.80 15.05 0.92
N MET A 61 2.54 14.03 0.48
CA MET A 61 3.31 13.16 1.40
C MET A 61 4.32 13.97 2.22
N VAL A 62 5.06 14.89 1.61
CA VAL A 62 6.00 15.78 2.33
C VAL A 62 5.27 16.62 3.36
N THR A 63 4.08 17.12 3.02
CA THR A 63 3.25 17.91 3.93
C THR A 63 2.77 17.06 5.11
N GLU A 64 2.26 15.86 4.87
CA GLU A 64 1.85 14.92 5.92
C GLU A 64 3.02 14.53 6.83
N PHE A 65 4.20 14.29 6.27
CA PHE A 65 5.40 14.05 7.06
C PHE A 65 5.78 15.24 7.93
N SER A 66 5.61 16.46 7.42
CA SER A 66 5.89 17.68 8.18
C SER A 66 4.93 17.85 9.37
N VAL A 67 3.63 17.63 9.13
CA VAL A 67 2.59 17.66 10.18
C VAL A 67 2.85 16.60 11.26
N GLY A 68 3.15 15.39 10.85
CA GLY A 68 3.42 14.27 11.76
C GLY A 68 4.65 14.51 12.63
N ARG A 69 5.77 14.92 12.02
CA ARG A 69 7.03 15.19 12.71
C ARG A 69 6.92 16.40 13.65
N ALA A 70 6.24 17.49 13.22
CA ALA A 70 6.09 18.69 14.04
C ALA A 70 5.27 18.44 15.31
N SER A 71 4.24 17.59 15.20
CA SER A 71 3.32 17.34 16.31
C SER A 71 3.76 16.18 17.23
N HIS A 72 4.52 15.21 16.72
CA HIS A 72 4.82 13.95 17.41
C HIS A 72 3.55 13.21 17.90
N ARG A 73 2.44 13.32 17.17
CA ARG A 73 1.14 12.73 17.54
C ARG A 73 0.57 11.91 16.38
N ASN A 74 -0.49 11.13 16.66
CA ASN A 74 -1.28 10.46 15.64
C ASN A 74 -2.06 11.48 14.80
N ALA A 75 -2.73 11.03 13.74
CA ALA A 75 -3.40 11.90 12.79
C ALA A 75 -4.31 12.95 13.46
N VAL A 76 -5.25 12.53 14.32
CA VAL A 76 -6.17 13.45 15.00
C VAL A 76 -5.42 14.42 15.95
N GLY A 77 -4.50 13.85 16.75
CA GLY A 77 -3.72 14.63 17.70
C GLY A 77 -2.76 15.61 17.03
N ALA A 78 -2.28 15.30 15.83
CA ALA A 78 -1.39 16.17 15.07
C ALA A 78 -2.09 17.46 14.62
N TYR A 79 -3.22 17.32 13.94
CA TYR A 79 -4.00 18.49 13.52
C TYR A 79 -4.49 19.29 14.70
N ARG A 80 -5.00 18.64 15.77
CA ARG A 80 -5.45 19.35 16.99
C ARG A 80 -4.33 20.12 17.67
N ALA A 81 -3.09 19.62 17.64
CA ALA A 81 -1.96 20.29 18.27
C ALA A 81 -1.46 21.49 17.47
N LEU A 82 -1.58 21.48 16.16
CA LEU A 82 -1.16 22.56 15.28
C LEU A 82 -2.24 23.66 15.19
N ASP A 83 -3.48 23.27 14.95
CA ASP A 83 -4.66 24.14 14.98
C ASP A 83 -5.92 23.28 15.24
N PRO A 84 -6.61 23.48 16.39
CA PRO A 84 -7.80 22.71 16.75
C PRO A 84 -8.93 22.75 15.71
N LYS A 85 -9.03 23.82 14.93
CA LYS A 85 -10.05 23.98 13.86
C LYS A 85 -9.93 22.92 12.79
N TRP A 86 -8.71 22.42 12.52
CA TRP A 86 -8.42 21.42 11.50
C TRP A 86 -8.43 19.97 12.03
N SER A 87 -8.80 19.75 13.29
CA SER A 87 -8.85 18.40 13.87
C SER A 87 -9.79 17.44 13.12
N PHE A 88 -10.80 17.98 12.41
CA PHE A 88 -11.74 17.19 11.60
C PHE A 88 -11.02 16.46 10.46
N LEU A 89 -9.92 16.98 9.91
CA LEU A 89 -9.13 16.29 8.88
C LEU A 89 -8.53 15.01 9.44
N GLY A 90 -8.05 15.03 10.68
CA GLY A 90 -7.55 13.84 11.35
C GLY A 90 -8.64 12.78 11.57
N TYR A 91 -9.84 13.19 11.97
CA TYR A 91 -10.98 12.28 12.10
C TYR A 91 -11.41 11.69 10.75
N ASN A 92 -11.49 12.53 9.70
CA ASN A 92 -11.80 12.08 8.36
C ASN A 92 -10.80 11.03 7.86
N GLY A 93 -9.50 11.26 8.09
CA GLY A 93 -8.46 10.29 7.76
C GLY A 93 -8.62 8.96 8.50
N VAL A 94 -8.96 8.98 9.79
CA VAL A 94 -9.20 7.77 10.59
C VAL A 94 -10.43 7.01 10.08
N VAL A 95 -11.51 7.70 9.74
CA VAL A 95 -12.73 7.08 9.18
C VAL A 95 -12.42 6.45 7.83
N ALA A 96 -11.72 7.15 6.95
CA ALA A 96 -11.30 6.62 5.66
C ALA A 96 -10.41 5.38 5.81
N ALA A 97 -9.42 5.43 6.70
CA ALA A 97 -8.55 4.28 7.00
C ALA A 97 -9.36 3.09 7.54
N PHE A 98 -10.33 3.32 8.41
CA PHE A 98 -11.19 2.27 8.94
C PHE A 98 -12.03 1.58 7.85
N LEU A 99 -12.63 2.37 6.96
CA LEU A 99 -13.41 1.84 5.83
C LEU A 99 -12.54 1.03 4.86
N ILE A 100 -11.34 1.54 4.54
CA ILE A 100 -10.36 0.82 3.70
C ILE A 100 -9.94 -0.48 4.38
N LEU A 101 -9.66 -0.45 5.68
CA LEU A 101 -9.20 -1.61 6.43
C LEU A 101 -10.24 -2.75 6.42
N GLY A 102 -11.53 -2.43 6.48
CA GLY A 102 -12.61 -3.41 6.44
C GLY A 102 -12.56 -4.28 5.19
N PHE A 103 -12.44 -3.66 4.02
CA PHE A 103 -12.31 -4.37 2.75
C PHE A 103 -10.91 -5.03 2.60
N TYR A 104 -9.86 -4.35 3.06
CA TYR A 104 -8.48 -4.79 2.91
C TYR A 104 -8.21 -6.11 3.67
N PHE A 105 -8.79 -6.27 4.85
CA PHE A 105 -8.70 -7.52 5.60
C PHE A 105 -9.35 -8.70 4.88
N VAL A 106 -10.48 -8.48 4.22
CA VAL A 106 -11.16 -9.53 3.44
C VAL A 106 -10.27 -9.99 2.29
N VAL A 107 -9.73 -9.05 1.50
CA VAL A 107 -8.83 -9.37 0.38
C VAL A 107 -7.53 -10.02 0.86
N SER A 108 -7.01 -9.59 2.01
CA SER A 108 -5.85 -10.24 2.63
C SER A 108 -6.16 -11.68 3.06
N GLY A 109 -7.37 -11.94 3.55
CA GLY A 109 -7.85 -13.30 3.81
C GLY A 109 -7.88 -14.17 2.54
N TRP A 110 -8.36 -13.62 1.41
CA TRP A 110 -8.30 -14.31 0.11
C TRP A 110 -6.86 -14.66 -0.28
N THR A 111 -5.96 -13.70 -0.12
CA THR A 111 -4.53 -13.92 -0.41
C THR A 111 -3.94 -15.04 0.46
N ALA A 112 -4.32 -15.11 1.74
CA ALA A 112 -3.89 -16.18 2.64
C ALA A 112 -4.40 -17.56 2.20
N GLU A 113 -5.63 -17.67 1.74
CA GLU A 113 -6.18 -18.90 1.15
C GLU A 113 -5.38 -19.32 -0.09
N TYR A 114 -5.13 -18.39 -1.02
CA TYR A 114 -4.35 -18.68 -2.23
C TYR A 114 -2.89 -19.03 -1.92
N MET A 115 -2.32 -18.50 -0.87
CA MET A 115 -0.99 -18.91 -0.38
C MET A 115 -1.01 -20.40 0.03
N VAL A 116 -2.04 -20.86 0.75
CA VAL A 116 -2.20 -22.27 1.11
C VAL A 116 -2.37 -23.13 -0.13
N HIS A 117 -3.20 -22.73 -1.08
CA HIS A 117 -3.37 -23.42 -2.34
C HIS A 117 -2.06 -23.54 -3.15
N SER A 118 -1.25 -22.48 -3.14
CA SER A 118 0.06 -22.47 -3.83
C SER A 118 1.06 -23.42 -3.16
N VAL A 119 1.15 -23.38 -1.83
CA VAL A 119 2.06 -24.26 -1.06
C VAL A 119 1.66 -25.72 -1.17
N THR A 120 0.38 -26.03 -1.19
CA THR A 120 -0.13 -27.41 -1.34
C THR A 120 -0.10 -27.92 -2.77
N GLY A 121 0.22 -27.06 -3.75
CA GLY A 121 0.20 -27.40 -5.17
C GLY A 121 -1.20 -27.67 -5.73
N SER A 122 -2.25 -27.34 -5.00
CA SER A 122 -3.63 -27.63 -5.42
C SER A 122 -4.05 -26.84 -6.66
N LEU A 123 -3.48 -25.64 -6.89
CA LEU A 123 -3.73 -24.84 -8.08
C LEU A 123 -3.14 -25.47 -9.35
N ALA A 124 -2.07 -26.26 -9.25
CA ALA A 124 -1.45 -26.92 -10.40
C ALA A 124 -2.34 -28.01 -11.04
N ARG A 125 -3.45 -28.36 -10.42
CA ARG A 125 -4.42 -29.33 -10.93
C ARG A 125 -5.37 -28.73 -11.97
N TYR A 126 -5.50 -27.41 -12.00
CA TYR A 126 -6.40 -26.69 -12.89
C TYR A 126 -5.61 -26.20 -14.12
N THR A 127 -6.26 -26.25 -15.29
CA THR A 127 -5.62 -25.94 -16.57
C THR A 127 -6.35 -24.86 -17.36
N THR A 128 -7.63 -24.62 -17.05
CA THR A 128 -8.48 -23.68 -17.77
C THR A 128 -8.84 -22.46 -16.90
N ALA A 129 -9.10 -21.34 -17.54
CA ALA A 129 -9.53 -20.11 -16.86
C ALA A 129 -10.83 -20.30 -16.07
N ASP A 130 -11.77 -21.10 -16.60
CA ASP A 130 -13.06 -21.35 -15.94
C ASP A 130 -12.90 -22.20 -14.67
N GLU A 131 -11.94 -23.14 -14.65
CA GLU A 131 -11.61 -23.90 -13.44
C GLU A 131 -11.03 -22.98 -12.35
N TYR A 132 -10.09 -22.09 -12.68
CA TYR A 132 -9.56 -21.12 -11.73
C TYR A 132 -10.65 -20.18 -11.22
N LYS A 133 -11.55 -19.73 -12.09
CA LYS A 133 -12.70 -18.91 -11.70
C LYS A 133 -13.61 -19.66 -10.73
N SER A 134 -13.90 -20.92 -10.99
CA SER A 134 -14.74 -21.76 -10.11
C SER A 134 -14.11 -21.96 -8.73
N VAL A 135 -12.78 -22.06 -8.62
CA VAL A 135 -12.07 -22.14 -7.33
C VAL A 135 -12.35 -20.88 -6.50
N PHE A 136 -12.25 -19.70 -7.11
CA PHE A 136 -12.52 -18.45 -6.43
C PHE A 136 -13.99 -18.31 -6.03
N GLU A 137 -14.91 -18.60 -6.96
CA GLU A 137 -16.35 -18.53 -6.70
C GLU A 137 -16.76 -19.48 -5.58
N ASN A 138 -16.28 -20.72 -5.58
CA ASN A 138 -16.52 -21.68 -4.50
C ASN A 138 -15.96 -21.22 -3.15
N PHE A 139 -14.82 -20.54 -3.17
CA PHE A 139 -14.24 -19.98 -1.95
C PHE A 139 -15.10 -18.84 -1.40
N ILE A 140 -15.45 -17.85 -2.22
CA ILE A 140 -16.22 -16.66 -1.74
C ILE A 140 -17.66 -17.00 -1.37
N GLN A 141 -18.26 -18.05 -1.97
CA GLN A 141 -19.59 -18.52 -1.63
C GLN A 141 -19.61 -19.37 -0.36
N ASN A 142 -18.47 -19.84 0.10
CA ASN A 142 -18.41 -20.58 1.37
C ASN A 142 -18.57 -19.63 2.54
N PRO A 143 -19.55 -19.84 3.46
CA PRO A 143 -19.84 -18.90 4.53
C PRO A 143 -18.72 -18.79 5.58
N TRP A 144 -17.88 -19.81 5.73
CA TRP A 144 -16.91 -19.89 6.81
C TRP A 144 -15.46 -19.70 6.37
N ARG A 145 -15.07 -20.18 5.19
CA ARG A 145 -13.65 -20.15 4.74
C ARG A 145 -13.12 -18.72 4.62
N PRO A 146 -13.79 -17.78 3.92
CA PRO A 146 -13.31 -16.40 3.86
C PRO A 146 -13.21 -15.74 5.23
N VAL A 147 -14.18 -16.00 6.11
CA VAL A 147 -14.18 -15.48 7.49
C VAL A 147 -13.00 -16.03 8.28
N LEU A 148 -12.73 -17.33 8.19
CA LEU A 148 -11.60 -17.96 8.90
C LEU A 148 -10.26 -17.35 8.47
N TYR A 149 -9.98 -17.25 7.16
CA TYR A 149 -8.73 -16.69 6.67
C TYR A 149 -8.59 -15.21 6.98
N THR A 150 -9.69 -14.44 6.90
CA THR A 150 -9.72 -13.05 7.33
C THR A 150 -9.40 -12.94 8.82
N ALA A 151 -10.01 -13.75 9.67
CA ALA A 151 -9.74 -13.75 11.11
C ALA A 151 -8.29 -14.12 11.43
N LEU A 152 -7.72 -15.11 10.77
CA LEU A 152 -6.31 -15.49 10.92
C LEU A 152 -5.39 -14.33 10.54
N PHE A 153 -5.67 -13.63 9.44
CA PHE A 153 -4.88 -12.49 9.00
C PHE A 153 -4.99 -11.31 9.99
N VAL A 154 -6.19 -11.02 10.49
CA VAL A 154 -6.42 -9.99 11.52
C VAL A 154 -5.65 -10.32 12.79
N LEU A 155 -5.69 -11.57 13.26
CA LEU A 155 -4.94 -12.00 14.45
C LEU A 155 -3.43 -11.87 14.24
N ALA A 156 -2.91 -12.26 13.09
CA ALA A 156 -1.48 -12.11 12.76
C ALA A 156 -1.07 -10.62 12.76
N THR A 157 -1.87 -9.77 12.14
CA THR A 157 -1.65 -8.31 12.12
C THR A 157 -1.73 -7.72 13.52
N HIS A 158 -2.74 -8.11 14.32
CA HIS A 158 -2.86 -7.67 15.70
C HIS A 158 -1.63 -8.05 16.53
N PHE A 159 -1.12 -9.26 16.37
CA PHE A 159 0.08 -9.71 17.08
C PHE A 159 1.31 -8.84 16.74
N VAL A 160 1.52 -8.52 15.46
CA VAL A 160 2.61 -7.62 15.03
C VAL A 160 2.46 -6.23 15.65
N ILE A 161 1.24 -5.67 15.65
CA ILE A 161 0.97 -4.35 16.23
C ILE A 161 1.16 -4.36 17.75
N ALA A 162 0.74 -5.42 18.44
CA ALA A 162 0.87 -5.57 19.88
C ALA A 162 2.35 -5.59 20.36
N MET A 163 3.28 -6.02 19.49
CA MET A 163 4.72 -5.92 19.77
C MET A 163 5.26 -4.48 19.71
N GLY A 164 4.44 -3.51 19.28
CA GLY A 164 4.79 -2.09 19.20
C GLY A 164 5.57 -1.71 17.93
N VAL A 165 5.90 -0.40 17.84
CA VAL A 165 6.44 0.18 16.61
C VAL A 165 7.80 -0.39 16.23
N GLN A 166 8.74 -0.47 17.16
CA GLN A 166 10.11 -0.90 16.85
C GLN A 166 10.23 -2.41 16.67
N LYS A 167 9.66 -3.20 17.59
CA LYS A 167 9.78 -4.67 17.57
C LYS A 167 8.79 -5.33 16.62
N GLY A 168 7.62 -4.74 16.46
CA GLY A 168 6.59 -5.22 15.56
C GLY A 168 6.72 -4.62 14.16
N ILE A 169 6.27 -3.38 13.99
CA ILE A 169 6.12 -2.75 12.66
C ILE A 169 7.47 -2.58 11.96
N GLU A 170 8.46 -1.96 12.62
CA GLU A 170 9.76 -1.69 12.01
C GLU A 170 10.51 -2.97 11.65
N ARG A 171 10.53 -3.97 12.55
CA ARG A 171 11.20 -5.23 12.30
C ARG A 171 10.52 -6.02 11.16
N SER A 172 9.20 -6.06 11.15
CA SER A 172 8.44 -6.71 10.08
C SER A 172 8.70 -6.03 8.73
N ALA A 173 8.66 -4.70 8.67
CA ALA A 173 8.93 -3.95 7.44
C ALA A 173 10.36 -4.21 6.91
N LYS A 174 11.36 -4.28 7.79
CA LYS A 174 12.75 -4.56 7.40
C LYS A 174 12.96 -5.94 6.77
N VAL A 175 12.11 -6.90 7.08
CA VAL A 175 12.18 -8.27 6.52
C VAL A 175 11.25 -8.42 5.34
N LEU A 176 9.98 -8.01 5.48
CA LEU A 176 8.95 -8.27 4.48
C LEU A 176 9.11 -7.38 3.24
N MET A 177 9.57 -6.13 3.38
CA MET A 177 9.72 -5.24 2.22
C MET A 177 10.81 -5.73 1.25
N PRO A 178 12.05 -6.02 1.68
CA PRO A 178 13.05 -6.59 0.77
C PRO A 178 12.60 -7.91 0.14
N LEU A 179 11.95 -8.80 0.94
CA LEU A 179 11.42 -10.05 0.43
C LEU A 179 10.37 -9.83 -0.66
N LEU A 180 9.45 -8.89 -0.44
CA LEU A 180 8.43 -8.52 -1.42
C LEU A 180 9.07 -8.04 -2.74
N PHE A 181 10.06 -7.15 -2.66
CA PHE A 181 10.77 -6.67 -3.87
C PHE A 181 11.47 -7.79 -4.61
N VAL A 182 12.12 -8.71 -3.92
CA VAL A 182 12.75 -9.89 -4.56
C VAL A 182 11.72 -10.73 -5.30
N ILE A 183 10.56 -10.98 -4.66
CA ILE A 183 9.47 -11.74 -5.28
C ILE A 183 8.92 -11.00 -6.50
N LEU A 184 8.67 -9.70 -6.40
CA LEU A 184 8.16 -8.90 -7.52
C LEU A 184 9.12 -8.86 -8.71
N ILE A 185 10.42 -8.69 -8.46
CA ILE A 185 11.44 -8.74 -9.51
C ILE A 185 11.47 -10.12 -10.19
N ALA A 186 11.45 -11.20 -9.39
CA ALA A 186 11.43 -12.55 -9.92
C ALA A 186 10.19 -12.82 -10.78
N LEU A 187 9.01 -12.39 -10.31
CA LEU A 187 7.75 -12.51 -11.06
C LEU A 187 7.76 -11.66 -12.34
N SER A 188 8.30 -10.44 -12.29
CA SER A 188 8.43 -9.57 -13.47
C SER A 188 9.32 -10.21 -14.53
N ILE A 189 10.49 -10.72 -14.14
CA ILE A 189 11.40 -11.42 -15.05
C ILE A 189 10.70 -12.66 -15.63
N HIS A 190 10.05 -13.46 -14.80
CA HIS A 190 9.32 -14.63 -15.26
C HIS A 190 8.22 -14.27 -16.27
N SER A 191 7.41 -13.25 -15.97
CA SER A 191 6.33 -12.80 -16.86
C SER A 191 6.85 -12.31 -18.23
N LEU A 192 8.01 -11.65 -18.25
CA LEU A 192 8.65 -11.21 -19.49
C LEU A 192 9.13 -12.38 -20.37
N LEU A 193 9.49 -13.48 -19.75
CA LEU A 193 9.95 -14.71 -20.45
C LEU A 193 8.80 -15.60 -20.93
N MET A 194 7.57 -15.33 -20.51
CA MET A 194 6.40 -16.09 -20.94
C MET A 194 5.96 -15.69 -22.37
N PRO A 195 5.31 -16.60 -23.11
CA PRO A 195 4.65 -16.25 -24.36
C PRO A 195 3.66 -15.08 -24.15
N GLY A 196 3.75 -14.03 -24.97
CA GLY A 196 2.94 -12.82 -24.81
C GLY A 196 3.58 -11.72 -23.93
N GLY A 197 4.73 -11.94 -23.31
CA GLY A 197 5.42 -10.94 -22.48
C GLY A 197 5.75 -9.65 -23.25
N GLU A 198 6.12 -9.77 -24.55
CA GLU A 198 6.37 -8.62 -25.41
C GLU A 198 5.11 -7.76 -25.63
N GLU A 199 3.95 -8.38 -25.78
CA GLU A 199 2.67 -7.68 -25.93
C GLU A 199 2.31 -6.90 -24.67
N GLY A 200 2.56 -7.48 -23.49
CA GLY A 200 2.40 -6.83 -22.21
C GLY A 200 3.30 -5.59 -22.08
N LEU A 201 4.58 -5.69 -22.46
CA LEU A 201 5.48 -4.54 -22.52
C LEU A 201 5.00 -3.47 -23.50
N ARG A 202 4.59 -3.85 -24.69
CA ARG A 202 4.03 -2.89 -25.66
C ARG A 202 2.81 -2.17 -25.10
N PHE A 203 1.93 -2.88 -24.42
CA PHE A 203 0.75 -2.30 -23.78
C PHE A 203 1.09 -1.26 -22.71
N LEU A 204 2.12 -1.50 -21.91
CA LEU A 204 2.56 -0.58 -20.85
C LEU A 204 3.42 0.58 -21.36
N PHE A 205 4.28 0.35 -22.35
CA PHE A 205 5.27 1.35 -22.79
C PHE A 205 4.93 2.04 -24.13
N ARG A 206 3.80 1.68 -24.76
CA ARG A 206 3.29 2.35 -25.95
C ARG A 206 1.97 3.06 -25.63
N PRO A 207 2.02 4.28 -25.06
CA PRO A 207 0.83 4.98 -24.60
C PRO A 207 -0.08 5.38 -25.77
N ASP A 208 -1.35 5.05 -25.67
CA ASP A 208 -2.40 5.47 -26.58
C ASP A 208 -3.33 6.48 -25.89
N PHE A 209 -3.01 7.76 -26.08
CA PHE A 209 -3.79 8.85 -25.47
C PHE A 209 -5.17 9.06 -26.09
N SER A 210 -5.49 8.41 -27.21
CA SER A 210 -6.81 8.50 -27.82
C SER A 210 -7.92 7.88 -26.95
N LYS A 211 -7.54 6.99 -26.03
CA LYS A 211 -8.44 6.30 -25.10
C LYS A 211 -8.60 7.02 -23.76
N VAL A 212 -7.86 8.11 -23.55
CA VAL A 212 -7.90 8.86 -22.28
C VAL A 212 -9.18 9.68 -22.20
N THR A 213 -9.88 9.54 -21.09
CA THR A 213 -11.08 10.29 -20.75
C THR A 213 -10.88 11.08 -19.45
N PRO A 214 -11.73 12.06 -19.12
CA PRO A 214 -11.69 12.69 -17.79
C PRO A 214 -11.81 11.67 -16.65
N SER A 215 -12.55 10.58 -16.84
CA SER A 215 -12.65 9.48 -15.89
C SER A 215 -11.30 8.80 -15.68
N THR A 216 -10.50 8.57 -16.72
CA THR A 216 -9.15 8.00 -16.63
C THR A 216 -8.26 8.84 -15.71
N VAL A 217 -8.33 10.17 -15.81
CA VAL A 217 -7.56 11.09 -14.95
C VAL A 217 -7.99 10.98 -13.49
N LEU A 218 -9.30 10.94 -13.23
CA LEU A 218 -9.83 10.78 -11.87
C LEU A 218 -9.46 9.43 -11.26
N VAL A 219 -9.51 8.37 -12.05
CA VAL A 219 -9.10 7.02 -11.61
C VAL A 219 -7.60 6.98 -11.32
N ALA A 220 -6.76 7.60 -12.16
CA ALA A 220 -5.32 7.69 -11.93
C ALA A 220 -4.98 8.49 -10.67
N LEU A 221 -5.68 9.61 -10.45
CA LEU A 221 -5.55 10.41 -9.23
C LEU A 221 -5.95 9.59 -8.00
N GLY A 222 -7.11 8.93 -8.02
CA GLY A 222 -7.57 8.07 -6.94
C GLY A 222 -6.60 6.91 -6.66
N GLN A 223 -6.01 6.32 -7.72
CA GLN A 223 -4.99 5.29 -7.58
C GLN A 223 -3.71 5.83 -6.93
N ALA A 224 -3.26 7.04 -7.29
CA ALA A 224 -2.09 7.67 -6.68
C ALA A 224 -2.28 7.92 -5.18
N PHE A 225 -3.44 8.41 -4.76
CA PHE A 225 -3.77 8.60 -3.34
C PHE A 225 -3.84 7.28 -2.59
N PHE A 226 -4.47 6.27 -3.19
CA PHE A 226 -4.61 4.95 -2.60
C PHE A 226 -3.26 4.25 -2.45
N SER A 227 -2.44 4.24 -3.50
CA SER A 227 -1.12 3.60 -3.51
C SER A 227 -0.19 4.24 -2.48
N LEU A 228 -0.03 5.56 -2.51
CA LEU A 228 0.83 6.29 -1.58
C LEU A 228 0.29 6.38 -0.15
N SER A 229 -0.90 5.86 0.13
CA SER A 229 -1.56 5.91 1.45
C SER A 229 -1.64 7.34 2.04
N ILE A 230 -1.82 8.34 1.18
CA ILE A 230 -1.96 9.76 1.57
C ILE A 230 -3.43 10.15 1.77
N GLY A 231 -3.69 11.18 2.57
CA GLY A 231 -5.06 11.63 2.90
C GLY A 231 -5.75 10.85 4.01
N ILE A 232 -5.20 9.72 4.44
CA ILE A 232 -5.79 8.84 5.47
C ILE A 232 -5.08 8.93 6.84
N GLY A 233 -4.17 9.88 7.01
CA GLY A 233 -3.45 10.12 8.27
C GLY A 233 -2.37 9.09 8.61
N THR A 234 -2.14 8.11 7.75
CA THR A 234 -1.12 7.07 7.93
C THR A 234 0.28 7.67 7.88
N MET A 235 0.58 8.47 6.87
CA MET A 235 1.87 9.14 6.72
C MET A 235 2.15 10.15 7.83
N VAL A 236 1.13 10.89 8.30
CA VAL A 236 1.21 11.73 9.50
C VAL A 236 1.62 10.90 10.72
N THR A 237 0.97 9.74 10.91
CA THR A 237 1.23 8.87 12.05
C THR A 237 2.65 8.30 12.01
N TYR A 238 3.13 7.80 10.88
CA TYR A 238 4.50 7.27 10.77
C TYR A 238 5.56 8.36 10.95
N ALA A 239 5.35 9.54 10.36
CA ALA A 239 6.28 10.65 10.51
C ALA A 239 6.39 11.15 11.95
N SER A 240 5.39 10.92 12.78
CA SER A 240 5.46 11.24 14.22
C SER A 240 6.50 10.41 14.99
N TYR A 241 7.02 9.34 14.40
CA TYR A 241 8.10 8.50 14.93
C TYR A 241 9.46 8.78 14.26
N PHE A 242 9.53 9.70 13.30
CA PHE A 242 10.79 10.04 12.65
C PHE A 242 11.71 10.81 13.59
N LYS A 243 13.00 10.59 13.42
CA LYS A 243 14.03 11.36 14.13
C LYS A 243 14.07 12.81 13.64
N PRO A 244 14.50 13.77 14.46
CA PRO A 244 14.60 15.19 14.08
C PRO A 244 15.50 15.43 12.85
N ASP A 245 16.54 14.63 12.68
CA ASP A 245 17.51 14.71 11.56
C ASP A 245 17.03 14.03 10.27
N THR A 246 15.84 13.41 10.26
CA THR A 246 15.30 12.76 9.07
C THR A 246 14.94 13.80 8.00
N ASN A 247 15.54 13.65 6.81
CA ASN A 247 15.22 14.51 5.67
C ASN A 247 13.89 14.07 5.05
N LEU A 248 12.80 14.83 5.28
CA LEU A 248 11.46 14.49 4.87
C LEU A 248 11.29 14.40 3.36
N ARG A 249 11.88 15.35 2.61
CA ARG A 249 11.81 15.34 1.14
C ARG A 249 12.46 14.09 0.56
N HIS A 250 13.65 13.76 1.04
CA HIS A 250 14.37 12.58 0.57
C HIS A 250 13.65 11.28 0.96
N THR A 251 13.07 11.24 2.16
CA THR A 251 12.28 10.10 2.61
C THR A 251 11.01 9.93 1.76
N ALA A 252 10.28 11.02 1.51
CA ALA A 252 9.08 10.99 0.67
C ALA A 252 9.41 10.56 -0.77
N LEU A 253 10.48 11.10 -1.34
CA LEU A 253 10.93 10.71 -2.68
C LEU A 253 11.27 9.22 -2.76
N ASN A 254 12.01 8.69 -1.79
CA ASN A 254 12.36 7.28 -1.76
C ASN A 254 11.12 6.38 -1.59
N VAL A 255 10.16 6.78 -0.74
CA VAL A 255 8.88 6.05 -0.59
C VAL A 255 8.11 6.07 -1.90
N THR A 256 7.99 7.23 -2.54
CA THR A 256 7.29 7.38 -3.83
C THR A 256 7.95 6.52 -4.93
N ILE A 257 9.28 6.51 -5.01
CA ILE A 257 10.01 5.67 -5.98
C ILE A 257 9.76 4.19 -5.71
N LEU A 258 9.88 3.75 -4.45
CA LEU A 258 9.66 2.35 -4.08
C LEU A 258 8.21 1.88 -4.30
N ASP A 259 7.25 2.79 -4.19
CA ASP A 259 5.84 2.50 -4.42
C ASP A 259 5.49 2.42 -5.92
N THR A 260 6.15 3.25 -6.74
CA THR A 260 5.81 3.38 -8.17
C THR A 260 6.56 2.39 -9.06
N LEU A 261 7.74 1.91 -8.63
CA LEU A 261 8.53 0.89 -9.33
C LEU A 261 7.94 -0.51 -9.18
#